data_83772e8bf23de57adece14322356a08b
#
_entry.id   83772e8bf23de57adece14322356a08b
#
_cell.length_a   1.000
_cell.length_b   1.000
_cell.length_c   1.000
_cell.angle_alpha   90.00
_cell.angle_beta   90.00
_cell.angle_gamma   90.00
#
_symmetry.space_group_name_H-M   'P 1'
#
loop_
_entity.id
_entity.type
_entity.pdbx_description
1 polymer ?
#
loop_
_entity_poly.entity_id
_entity_poly.type
_entity_poly.pdbx_seq_one_letter_code
_entity_poly.pdbx_strand_id
1 'polypeptide(L)'
;MPKISKKTATQGGDYGPVVDRNEELEGYRISFTTFKEDVDGTPLLKGLPDDRCQCPHWGYVLTGSLTFRFPDRDEVFEAGDAFYTPPGHVPVRHEPGTEIVMFSPAHELRETEAVMMKNMQAMQHA
;
A
#
# COMPACT_ATOMS: atom_id res chain seq x y z
N MET A 1 16.77 0.49 17.77
CA MET A 1 17.63 0.75 16.62
C MET A 1 16.84 1.45 15.54
N PRO A 2 17.37 2.57 14.95
CA PRO A 2 16.61 3.34 13.96
C PRO A 2 16.73 2.74 12.56
N LYS A 3 16.44 1.45 12.42
CA LYS A 3 16.34 0.81 11.12
C LYS A 3 15.31 -0.30 11.14
N ILE A 4 14.66 -0.48 10.01
CA ILE A 4 13.66 -1.53 9.81
C ILE A 4 14.00 -2.26 8.53
N SER A 5 13.88 -3.57 8.53
CA SER A 5 14.05 -4.39 7.34
C SER A 5 12.88 -5.36 7.21
N LYS A 6 12.72 -5.90 6.02
CA LYS A 6 11.72 -6.93 5.76
C LYS A 6 11.87 -8.13 6.69
N LYS A 7 13.10 -8.45 7.08
CA LYS A 7 13.39 -9.59 7.97
C LYS A 7 13.07 -9.30 9.43
N THR A 8 13.24 -8.06 9.86
CA THR A 8 13.11 -7.68 11.27
C THR A 8 11.79 -7.04 11.62
N ALA A 9 11.00 -6.65 10.62
CA ALA A 9 9.68 -6.05 10.86
C ALA A 9 8.76 -7.03 11.58
N THR A 10 8.08 -6.57 12.62
CA THR A 10 7.28 -7.42 13.51
C THR A 10 5.79 -7.38 13.22
N GLN A 11 5.33 -6.43 12.42
CA GLN A 11 3.92 -6.24 12.08
C GLN A 11 3.65 -6.62 10.64
N GLY A 12 2.38 -6.67 10.26
CA GLY A 12 1.96 -7.00 8.92
C GLY A 12 1.31 -8.37 8.83
N GLY A 13 1.19 -8.90 7.64
CA GLY A 13 0.57 -10.19 7.43
C GLY A 13 0.69 -10.68 6.00
N ASP A 14 0.33 -11.95 5.82
CA ASP A 14 0.20 -12.58 4.53
C ASP A 14 -1.30 -12.65 4.20
N TYR A 15 -1.70 -11.91 3.18
CA TYR A 15 -3.11 -11.80 2.77
C TYR A 15 -3.40 -12.60 1.50
N GLY A 16 -2.49 -13.51 1.14
CA GLY A 16 -2.59 -14.30 -0.09
C GLY A 16 -1.86 -13.61 -1.23
N PRO A 17 -2.52 -12.75 -2.02
CA PRO A 17 -1.85 -12.05 -3.12
C PRO A 17 -0.87 -10.97 -2.67
N VAL A 18 -0.99 -10.51 -1.43
CA VAL A 18 -0.14 -9.44 -0.87
C VAL A 18 0.47 -9.89 0.44
N VAL A 19 1.77 -9.69 0.59
CA VAL A 19 2.48 -9.88 1.86
C VAL A 19 3.02 -8.52 2.29
N ASP A 20 2.70 -8.12 3.51
CA ASP A 20 3.15 -6.86 4.07
C ASP A 20 3.94 -7.10 5.34
N ARG A 21 5.08 -6.43 5.47
CA ARG A 21 5.91 -6.44 6.68
C ARG A 21 6.22 -4.99 7.02
N ASN A 22 5.87 -4.58 8.23
CA ASN A 22 6.00 -3.18 8.58
C ASN A 22 6.31 -2.95 10.06
N GLU A 23 6.69 -1.72 10.35
CA GLU A 23 6.86 -1.19 11.70
C GLU A 23 6.61 0.30 11.69
N GLU A 24 6.29 0.85 12.87
CA GLU A 24 6.16 2.29 13.03
C GLU A 24 7.40 2.84 13.73
N LEU A 25 7.90 3.96 13.22
CA LEU A 25 9.07 4.63 13.75
C LEU A 25 8.88 6.14 13.62
N GLU A 26 8.93 6.85 14.75
CA GLU A 26 8.82 8.31 14.80
C GLU A 26 7.60 8.87 14.04
N GLY A 27 6.45 8.22 14.22
CA GLY A 27 5.19 8.67 13.64
C GLY A 27 4.96 8.24 12.20
N TYR A 28 5.88 7.45 11.63
CA TYR A 28 5.73 6.93 10.27
C TYR A 28 5.66 5.41 10.27
N ARG A 29 4.85 4.87 9.39
CA ARG A 29 4.82 3.44 9.08
C ARG A 29 5.78 3.20 7.93
N ILE A 30 6.73 2.28 8.12
CA ILE A 30 7.60 1.83 7.04
C ILE A 30 7.13 0.43 6.66
N SER A 31 6.73 0.27 5.41
CA SER A 31 6.13 -0.97 4.90
C SER A 31 6.95 -1.54 3.76
N PHE A 32 7.24 -2.84 3.87
CA PHE A 32 7.79 -3.63 2.77
C PHE A 32 6.66 -4.50 2.26
N THR A 33 6.18 -4.23 1.06
CA THR A 33 5.01 -4.90 0.52
C THR A 33 5.38 -5.65 -0.75
N THR A 34 5.01 -6.92 -0.80
CA THR A 34 5.23 -7.80 -1.97
C THR A 34 3.88 -8.15 -2.55
N PHE A 35 3.71 -7.93 -3.84
CA PHE A 35 2.50 -8.29 -4.59
C PHE A 35 2.79 -9.54 -5.39
N LYS A 36 2.27 -10.67 -4.94
CA LYS A 36 2.46 -11.95 -5.63
C LYS A 36 1.63 -12.06 -6.90
N GLU A 37 0.54 -11.32 -6.95
CA GLU A 37 -0.42 -11.33 -8.04
C GLU A 37 -0.83 -9.89 -8.36
N ASP A 38 -1.43 -9.71 -9.54
CA ASP A 38 -2.03 -8.43 -9.90
C ASP A 38 -3.25 -8.19 -9.01
N VAL A 39 -3.26 -7.07 -8.32
CA VAL A 39 -4.32 -6.70 -7.38
C VAL A 39 -4.88 -5.34 -7.79
N ASP A 40 -6.21 -5.26 -7.86
CA ASP A 40 -6.91 -3.99 -7.98
C ASP A 40 -7.40 -3.60 -6.60
N GLY A 41 -6.87 -2.50 -6.07
CA GLY A 41 -7.21 -2.01 -4.72
C GLY A 41 -8.53 -1.28 -4.63
N THR A 42 -9.20 -1.03 -5.75
CA THR A 42 -10.44 -0.25 -5.77
C THR A 42 -11.49 -0.75 -4.77
N PRO A 43 -11.81 -2.05 -4.71
CA PRO A 43 -12.84 -2.52 -3.76
C PRO A 43 -12.47 -2.32 -2.29
N LEU A 44 -11.17 -2.27 -1.98
CA LEU A 44 -10.71 -2.13 -0.60
C LEU A 44 -10.89 -0.71 -0.06
N LEU A 45 -10.97 0.27 -0.94
CA LEU A 45 -11.03 1.68 -0.56
C LEU A 45 -12.44 2.24 -0.50
N LYS A 46 -13.44 1.42 -0.77
CA LYS A 46 -14.84 1.83 -0.75
C LYS A 46 -15.22 2.31 0.65
N GLY A 47 -15.82 3.49 0.72
CA GLY A 47 -16.23 4.11 1.99
C GLY A 47 -15.28 5.20 2.48
N LEU A 48 -14.08 5.28 1.92
CA LEU A 48 -13.20 6.43 2.14
C LEU A 48 -13.70 7.61 1.31
N PRO A 49 -13.26 8.85 1.62
CA PRO A 49 -13.65 10.00 0.81
C PRO A 49 -13.35 9.75 -0.67
N ASP A 50 -14.36 9.89 -1.52
CA ASP A 50 -14.31 9.63 -2.97
C ASP A 50 -13.88 8.20 -3.31
N ASP A 51 -13.99 7.26 -2.36
CA ASP A 51 -13.52 5.87 -2.49
C ASP A 51 -12.04 5.79 -2.87
N ARG A 52 -11.24 6.71 -2.33
CA ARG A 52 -9.81 6.83 -2.59
C ARG A 52 -9.02 6.86 -1.29
N CYS A 53 -7.78 6.42 -1.35
CA CYS A 53 -6.87 6.48 -0.22
C CYS A 53 -6.47 7.94 0.02
N GLN A 54 -6.69 8.43 1.24
CA GLN A 54 -6.36 9.80 1.61
C GLN A 54 -5.01 9.91 2.32
N CYS A 55 -4.36 8.80 2.59
CA CYS A 55 -3.04 8.78 3.23
C CYS A 55 -1.95 9.01 2.18
N PRO A 56 -1.11 10.02 2.33
CA PRO A 56 0.00 10.19 1.40
C PRO A 56 1.07 9.12 1.64
N HIS A 57 1.78 8.73 0.59
CA HIS A 57 2.89 7.79 0.68
C HIS A 57 4.10 8.30 -0.08
N TRP A 58 5.27 8.07 0.50
CA TRP A 58 6.55 8.17 -0.19
C TRP A 58 7.11 6.77 -0.32
N GLY A 59 7.68 6.42 -1.45
CA GLY A 59 8.17 5.07 -1.62
C GLY A 59 9.21 4.90 -2.69
N TYR A 60 9.65 3.66 -2.82
CA TYR A 60 10.63 3.25 -3.81
C TYR A 60 10.25 1.86 -4.31
N VAL A 61 10.26 1.68 -5.63
CA VAL A 61 9.96 0.38 -6.23
C VAL A 61 11.27 -0.41 -6.31
N LEU A 62 11.31 -1.53 -5.59
CA LEU A 62 12.49 -2.40 -5.55
C LEU A 62 12.52 -3.33 -6.75
N THR A 63 11.40 -3.95 -7.09
CA THR A 63 11.25 -4.83 -8.25
C THR A 63 9.85 -4.68 -8.83
N GLY A 64 9.70 -4.95 -10.11
CA GLY A 64 8.40 -4.96 -10.78
C GLY A 64 7.89 -3.57 -11.14
N SER A 65 6.58 -3.44 -11.18
CA SER A 65 5.91 -2.18 -11.49
C SER A 65 4.51 -2.17 -10.92
N LEU A 66 4.01 -0.97 -10.63
CA LEU A 66 2.63 -0.79 -10.18
C LEU A 66 2.05 0.48 -10.76
N THR A 67 0.72 0.51 -10.85
CA THR A 67 -0.02 1.65 -11.39
C THR A 67 -0.91 2.23 -10.31
N PHE A 68 -0.80 3.54 -10.10
CA PHE A 68 -1.72 4.30 -9.27
C PHE A 68 -2.63 5.14 -10.14
N ARG A 69 -3.90 5.17 -9.77
CA ARG A 69 -4.91 6.02 -10.41
C ARG A 69 -5.13 7.26 -9.57
N PHE A 70 -4.98 8.42 -10.21
CA PHE A 70 -5.29 9.72 -9.64
C PHE A 70 -6.57 10.24 -10.29
N PRO A 71 -7.18 11.32 -9.77
CA PRO A 71 -8.44 11.81 -10.35
C PRO A 71 -8.38 12.13 -11.85
N ASP A 72 -7.21 12.52 -12.36
CA ASP A 72 -7.05 13.00 -13.72
C ASP A 72 -6.20 12.08 -14.61
N ARG A 73 -5.54 11.05 -14.05
CA ARG A 73 -4.64 10.20 -14.82
C ARG A 73 -4.24 8.94 -14.06
N ASP A 74 -3.70 7.99 -14.78
CA ASP A 74 -2.97 6.84 -14.21
C ASP A 74 -1.48 7.11 -14.37
N GLU A 75 -0.70 6.62 -13.41
CA GLU A 75 0.75 6.76 -13.41
C GLU A 75 1.40 5.43 -13.04
N VAL A 76 2.39 5.01 -13.84
CA VAL A 76 3.11 3.76 -13.63
C VAL A 76 4.44 4.05 -12.94
N PHE A 77 4.71 3.34 -11.86
CA PHE A 77 5.99 3.38 -11.17
C PHE A 77 6.72 2.06 -11.41
N GLU A 78 7.97 2.14 -11.82
CA GLU A 78 8.78 0.98 -12.20
C GLU A 78 9.96 0.82 -11.25
N ALA A 79 10.58 -0.36 -11.27
CA ALA A 79 11.77 -0.64 -10.46
C ALA A 79 12.81 0.46 -10.64
N GLY A 80 13.29 1.00 -9.52
CA GLY A 80 14.23 2.12 -9.52
C GLY A 80 13.59 3.49 -9.36
N ASP A 81 12.25 3.58 -9.43
CA ASP A 81 11.57 4.85 -9.24
C ASP A 81 11.31 5.13 -7.77
N ALA A 82 11.65 6.33 -7.32
CA ALA A 82 11.14 6.88 -6.07
C ALA A 82 9.84 7.60 -6.40
N PHE A 83 8.82 7.40 -5.57
CA PHE A 83 7.50 7.95 -5.87
C PHE A 83 6.87 8.67 -4.69
N TYR A 84 5.92 9.52 -5.01
CA TYR A 84 5.04 10.14 -4.03
C TYR A 84 3.60 10.03 -4.53
N THR A 85 2.71 9.52 -3.67
CA THR A 85 1.28 9.47 -3.95
C THR A 85 0.55 10.43 -3.02
N PRO A 86 0.07 11.57 -3.54
CA PRO A 86 -0.73 12.48 -2.72
C PRO A 86 -2.08 11.87 -2.35
N PRO A 87 -2.81 12.44 -1.39
CA PRO A 87 -4.17 11.99 -1.08
C PRO A 87 -5.04 11.93 -2.34
N GLY A 88 -5.91 10.92 -2.42
CA GLY A 88 -6.82 10.76 -3.54
C GLY A 88 -6.36 9.77 -4.59
N HIS A 89 -5.48 8.85 -4.24
CA HIS A 89 -4.98 7.82 -5.16
C HIS A 89 -5.66 6.47 -4.93
N VAL A 90 -5.60 5.60 -5.94
CA VAL A 90 -6.04 4.21 -5.88
C VAL A 90 -4.99 3.32 -6.54
N PRO A 91 -4.44 2.31 -5.84
CA PRO A 91 -3.57 1.33 -6.50
C PRO A 91 -4.43 0.37 -7.32
N VAL A 92 -4.25 0.35 -8.64
CA VAL A 92 -5.15 -0.40 -9.53
C VAL A 92 -4.50 -1.59 -10.22
N ARG A 93 -3.18 -1.61 -10.34
CA ARG A 93 -2.49 -2.69 -11.03
C ARG A 93 -1.11 -2.93 -10.42
N HIS A 94 -0.72 -4.21 -10.36
CA HIS A 94 0.59 -4.63 -9.86
C HIS A 94 1.10 -5.78 -10.72
N GLU A 95 2.30 -5.64 -11.25
CA GLU A 95 2.97 -6.75 -11.91
C GLU A 95 3.26 -7.83 -10.86
N PRO A 96 2.95 -9.13 -11.11
CA PRO A 96 3.28 -10.17 -10.14
C PRO A 96 4.78 -10.17 -9.81
N GLY A 97 5.10 -10.23 -8.52
CA GLY A 97 6.47 -10.14 -8.01
C GLY A 97 6.93 -8.73 -7.67
N THR A 98 6.06 -7.73 -7.81
CA THR A 98 6.39 -6.36 -7.44
C THR A 98 6.65 -6.26 -5.95
N GLU A 99 7.73 -5.57 -5.59
CA GLU A 99 8.09 -5.29 -4.21
C GLU A 99 8.40 -3.81 -4.06
N ILE A 100 7.81 -3.20 -3.04
CA ILE A 100 7.99 -1.77 -2.77
C ILE A 100 8.31 -1.56 -1.30
N VAL A 101 8.96 -0.44 -1.00
CA VAL A 101 9.05 0.09 0.35
C VAL A 101 8.31 1.43 0.36
N MET A 102 7.44 1.61 1.37
CA MET A 102 6.67 2.85 1.52
C MET A 102 6.83 3.42 2.91
N PHE A 103 6.77 4.75 2.96
CA PHE A 103 6.81 5.53 4.20
C PHE A 103 5.52 6.33 4.25
N SER A 104 4.73 6.13 5.31
CA SER A 104 3.41 6.76 5.42
C SER A 104 3.20 7.31 6.83
N PRO A 105 2.52 8.47 6.97
CA PRO A 105 2.12 8.93 8.29
C PRO A 105 1.28 7.85 8.97
N ALA A 106 1.72 7.39 10.15
CA ALA A 106 1.16 6.21 10.78
C ALA A 106 -0.32 6.37 11.15
N HIS A 107 -0.69 7.53 11.69
CA HIS A 107 -2.07 7.79 12.11
C HIS A 107 -3.04 7.73 10.92
N GLU A 108 -2.71 8.42 9.86
CA GLU A 108 -3.55 8.47 8.65
C GLU A 108 -3.63 7.11 7.97
N LEU A 109 -2.52 6.37 7.97
CA LEU A 109 -2.51 5.02 7.40
C LEU A 109 -3.42 4.08 8.19
N ARG A 110 -3.39 4.16 9.53
CA ARG A 110 -4.27 3.32 10.36
C ARG A 110 -5.74 3.57 10.07
N GLU A 111 -6.14 4.82 9.83
CA GLU A 111 -7.52 5.13 9.47
C GLU A 111 -7.91 4.49 8.14
N THR A 112 -7.04 4.57 7.15
CA THR A 112 -7.26 3.94 5.84
C THR A 112 -7.32 2.42 5.98
N GLU A 113 -6.38 1.83 6.71
CA GLU A 113 -6.33 0.38 6.90
C GLU A 113 -7.56 -0.17 7.61
N ALA A 114 -8.13 0.57 8.55
CA ALA A 114 -9.35 0.13 9.22
C ALA A 114 -10.50 -0.07 8.22
N VAL A 115 -10.62 0.82 7.24
CA VAL A 115 -11.63 0.69 6.18
C VAL A 115 -11.27 -0.46 5.24
N MET A 116 -10.00 -0.60 4.87
CA MET A 116 -9.54 -1.69 4.00
C MET A 116 -9.80 -3.06 4.63
N MET A 117 -9.51 -3.23 5.91
CA MET A 117 -9.74 -4.49 6.62
C MET A 117 -11.21 -4.83 6.71
N LYS A 118 -12.06 -3.83 6.95
CA LYS A 118 -13.52 -4.01 6.97
C LYS A 118 -14.02 -4.48 5.60
N ASN A 119 -13.54 -3.85 4.54
CA ASN A 119 -13.92 -4.22 3.17
C ASN A 119 -13.42 -5.63 2.81
N MET A 120 -12.20 -5.96 3.22
CA MET A 120 -11.65 -7.30 2.98
C MET A 120 -12.49 -8.38 3.67
N GLN A 121 -12.88 -8.15 4.92
CA GLN A 121 -13.73 -9.08 5.65
C GLN A 121 -15.09 -9.25 4.98
N ALA A 122 -15.69 -8.16 4.50
CA ALA A 122 -16.96 -8.21 3.79
C ALA A 122 -16.85 -9.02 2.49
N MET A 123 -15.75 -8.89 1.76
CA MET A 123 -15.51 -9.66 0.54
C MET A 123 -15.34 -11.16 0.82
N GLN A 124 -14.72 -11.51 1.95
CA GLN A 124 -14.54 -12.91 2.34
C GLN A 124 -15.85 -13.59 2.74
N HIS A 125 -16.82 -12.82 3.17
CA HIS A 125 -18.12 -13.34 3.64
C HIS A 125 -19.25 -13.13 2.61
N ALA A 126 -18.92 -12.65 1.44
CA ALA A 126 -19.91 -12.39 0.38
C ALA A 126 -20.31 -13.69 -0.33
#